data_ed2302ed49a2f0c6a5decdf45dff5be7
#
_entry.id   ed2302ed49a2f0c6a5decdf45dff5be7
#
_cell.length_a   1.000
_cell.length_b   1.000
_cell.length_c   1.000
_cell.angle_alpha   90.00
_cell.angle_beta   90.00
_cell.angle_gamma   90.00
#
_symmetry.space_group_name_H-M   'P 1'
#
loop_
_entity.id
_entity.type
_entity.pdbx_description
1 polymer ?
#
loop_
_entity_poly.entity_id
_entity_poly.type
_entity_poly.pdbx_seq_one_letter_code
_entity_poly.pdbx_strand_id
1 'polypeptide(L)' 'MKPLKEKISITIDSQILIEIRELAEEDDRSLSQYINLVLKEHLKNIKEKV' A
#
# COMPACT_ATOMS: atom_id res chain seq x y z
N MET A 1 15.11 -0.30 -16.58
CA MET A 1 13.71 -0.13 -17.02
C MET A 1 12.79 0.02 -15.83
N LYS A 2 11.89 0.97 -15.91
CA LYS A 2 10.96 1.19 -14.82
C LYS A 2 9.90 0.12 -14.78
N PRO A 3 9.58 -0.39 -13.59
CA PRO A 3 8.47 -1.33 -13.48
C PRO A 3 7.17 -0.61 -13.80
N LEU A 4 6.31 -1.29 -14.53
CA LEU A 4 5.00 -0.76 -14.86
C LEU A 4 4.06 -0.99 -13.69
N LYS A 5 3.22 0.00 -13.43
CA LYS A 5 2.19 -0.15 -12.41
C LYS A 5 0.93 -0.69 -13.07
N GLU A 6 0.35 -1.66 -12.43
CA GLU A 6 -0.85 -2.28 -12.95
C GLU A 6 -2.05 -1.88 -12.12
N LYS A 7 -3.18 -1.73 -12.75
CA LYS A 7 -4.42 -1.45 -12.05
C LYS A 7 -5.07 -2.76 -11.65
N ILE A 8 -5.45 -2.83 -10.40
CA ILE A 8 -6.17 -3.99 -9.89
C ILE A 8 -7.35 -3.51 -9.07
N SER A 9 -8.32 -4.40 -8.88
CA SER A 9 -9.46 -4.13 -8.01
C SER A 9 -9.43 -5.12 -6.88
N ILE A 10 -9.58 -4.64 -5.68
CA ILE A 10 -9.61 -5.49 -4.49
C ILE A 10 -10.76 -5.07 -3.60
N THR A 11 -11.17 -6.00 -2.76
CA THR A 11 -12.18 -5.74 -1.74
C THR A 11 -11.46 -5.57 -0.41
N ILE A 12 -11.73 -4.48 0.28
CA ILE A 12 -11.09 -4.16 1.56
C ILE A 12 -12.17 -3.90 2.60
N ASP A 13 -11.92 -4.35 3.83
CA ASP A 13 -12.81 -4.02 4.94
C ASP A 13 -12.96 -2.51 5.04
N SER A 14 -14.19 -2.05 5.22
CA SER A 14 -14.42 -0.60 5.25
C SER A 14 -13.70 0.08 6.39
N GLN A 15 -13.57 -0.57 7.54
CA GLN A 15 -12.84 0.00 8.67
C GLN A 15 -11.35 0.16 8.33
N ILE A 16 -10.77 -0.84 7.69
CA ILE A 16 -9.38 -0.77 7.29
C ILE A 16 -9.17 0.33 6.26
N LEU A 17 -10.11 0.47 5.34
CA LEU A 17 -10.01 1.50 4.32
C LEU A 17 -10.00 2.89 4.93
N ILE A 18 -10.86 3.13 5.93
CA ILE A 18 -10.91 4.41 6.62
C ILE A 18 -9.57 4.73 7.28
N GLU A 19 -9.02 3.77 8.00
CA GLU A 19 -7.76 3.96 8.71
C GLU A 19 -6.59 4.18 7.77
N ILE A 20 -6.53 3.41 6.70
CA ILE A 20 -5.47 3.56 5.71
C ILE A 20 -5.54 4.91 5.02
N ARG A 21 -6.76 5.37 4.73
CA ARG A 21 -6.93 6.67 4.09
C ARG A 21 -6.43 7.80 4.99
N GLU A 22 -6.71 7.72 6.29
CA GLU A 22 -6.22 8.71 7.23
C GLU A 22 -4.70 8.72 7.31
N LEU A 23 -4.11 7.54 7.34
CA LEU A 23 -2.65 7.44 7.39
C LEU A 23 -2.00 7.97 6.11
N ALA A 24 -2.62 7.72 4.98
CA ALA A 24 -2.11 8.24 3.72
C ALA A 24 -2.13 9.77 3.71
N GLU A 25 -3.19 10.38 4.24
CA GLU A 25 -3.29 11.82 4.31
C GLU A 25 -2.22 12.40 5.24
N GLU A 26 -1.98 11.77 6.37
CA GLU A 26 -0.95 12.22 7.30
C GLU A 26 0.43 12.17 6.68
N ASP A 27 0.65 11.23 5.79
CA ASP A 27 1.93 11.05 5.11
C ASP A 27 1.99 11.82 3.79
N ASP A 28 0.97 12.60 3.51
CA ASP A 28 0.90 13.43 2.30
C ASP A 28 0.99 12.61 1.02
N ARG A 29 0.43 11.41 1.04
CA ARG A 29 0.42 10.50 -0.10
C ARG A 29 -0.99 10.19 -0.53
N SER A 30 -1.15 9.83 -1.80
CA SER A 30 -2.44 9.34 -2.26
C SER A 30 -2.67 7.95 -1.66
N LEU A 31 -3.93 7.51 -1.64
CA LEU A 31 -4.26 6.21 -1.11
C LEU A 31 -3.53 5.10 -1.85
N SER A 32 -3.49 5.18 -3.18
CA SER A 32 -2.78 4.19 -3.99
C SER A 32 -1.29 4.12 -3.67
N GLN A 33 -0.67 5.29 -3.53
CA GLN A 33 0.75 5.35 -3.21
C GLN A 33 1.04 4.76 -1.84
N TYR A 34 0.19 5.07 -0.88
CA TYR A 34 0.38 4.56 0.47
C TYR A 34 0.24 3.04 0.52
N ILE A 35 -0.78 2.51 -0.12
CA ILE A 35 -0.99 1.06 -0.16
C ILE A 35 0.19 0.37 -0.85
N ASN A 36 0.65 0.94 -1.95
CA ASN A 36 1.78 0.38 -2.67
C ASN A 36 3.03 0.33 -1.78
N LEU A 37 3.25 1.38 -1.02
CA LEU A 37 4.39 1.45 -0.10
C LEU A 37 4.30 0.39 0.98
N VAL A 38 3.12 0.22 1.57
CA VAL A 38 2.92 -0.78 2.62
C VAL A 38 3.19 -2.19 2.08
N LEU A 39 2.70 -2.47 0.88
CA LEU A 39 2.91 -3.79 0.28
C LEU A 39 4.38 -4.04 -0.02
N LYS A 40 5.07 -3.02 -0.50
CA LYS A 40 6.51 -3.13 -0.76
C LYS A 40 7.27 -3.46 0.52
N GLU A 41 6.96 -2.79 1.59
CA GLU A 41 7.63 -3.03 2.86
C GLU A 41 7.31 -4.40 3.42
N HIS A 42 6.08 -4.84 3.24
CA HIS A 42 5.69 -6.17 3.68
C HIS A 42 6.51 -7.24 2.95
N LEU A 43 6.64 -7.11 1.64
CA LEU A 43 7.40 -8.06 0.86
C LEU A 43 8.89 -8.05 1.23
N LYS A 44 9.40 -6.86 1.48
CA LYS A 44 10.80 -6.71 1.89
C LYS A 44 11.05 -7.43 3.21
N ASN A 45 10.16 -7.26 4.18
CA ASN A 45 10.30 -7.91 5.48
C ASN A 45 10.28 -9.43 5.36
N ILE A 46 9.41 -9.95 4.51
CA ILE A 46 9.34 -11.39 4.29
C ILE A 46 10.62 -11.92 3.70
N LYS A 47 11.16 -11.22 2.71
CA LYS A 47 12.39 -11.65 2.06
C LYS A 47 13.60 -11.59 2.97
N GLU A 48 13.61 -10.63 3.89
CA GLU A 48 14.74 -10.48 4.81
C GLU A 48 14.74 -11.52 5.92
N LYS A 49 13.63 -12.16 6.15
CA LYS A 49 13.53 -13.17 7.20
C LYS A 49 14.08 -14.53 6.79
N VAL A 50 14.44 -14.70 5.58
CA VAL A 50 14.94 -15.98 5.08
C VAL A 50 16.41 -16.17 5.44
#